data_607ee1ecb0c8fc65a24cf4429aa0bca0
#
_entry.id   607ee1ecb0c8fc65a24cf4429aa0bca0
#
_cell.length_a   1.000
_cell.length_b   1.000
_cell.length_c   1.000
_cell.angle_alpha   90.00
_cell.angle_beta   90.00
_cell.angle_gamma   90.00
#
_symmetry.space_group_name_H-M   'P 1'
#
loop_
_entity.id
_entity.type
_entity.pdbx_description
1 polymer ?
#
loop_
_entity_poly.entity_id
_entity_poly.type
_entity_poly.pdbx_seq_one_letter_code
_entity_poly.pdbx_strand_id
1 'polypeptide(L)'
;MRENFSIRLISINEIPEVTNWARLEGFSPGMDDVSIYRNTDKQGVWVACLDNNPIGSIACIKYNSSYGFIGLFIVKKEFRNNGYGVRLWKHALEYLKNVDCIGLEAAPDRLNDYAKWGFRKSSITNRWKLNGSQDLPLRNFYKDQFHSFKVVPGNKISSEAVLIYDDQREPSPRPHFLNDWLKNSHGNVSAIVDNNGMCHGFGRIRPCVLEDNEQGWRIGPLLADTPPLAELLIRELVGDLDAQILLDCSNLNPYANYLLSSLGFEEISKTYRMYKG
;
A
#
# COMPACT_ATOMS: atom_id res chain seq x y z
N MET A 1 -2.18 -30.70 27.60
CA MET A 1 -2.34 -29.31 28.08
C MET A 1 -3.27 -28.61 27.11
N ARG A 2 -4.21 -27.77 27.55
CA ARG A 2 -5.05 -26.99 26.62
C ARG A 2 -4.19 -25.84 26.06
N GLU A 3 -4.05 -25.80 24.76
CA GLU A 3 -3.39 -24.70 24.06
C GLU A 3 -4.07 -23.36 24.41
N ASN A 4 -3.29 -22.40 24.91
CA ASN A 4 -3.80 -21.07 25.30
C ASN A 4 -3.72 -20.11 24.11
N PHE A 5 -4.79 -20.07 23.29
CA PHE A 5 -4.90 -19.15 22.17
C PHE A 5 -5.46 -17.80 22.63
N SER A 6 -4.79 -16.71 22.27
CA SER A 6 -5.22 -15.34 22.52
C SER A 6 -5.04 -14.45 21.30
N ILE A 7 -5.79 -13.34 21.25
CA ILE A 7 -5.61 -12.26 20.26
C ILE A 7 -5.41 -10.98 21.04
N ARG A 8 -4.38 -10.23 20.69
CA ARG A 8 -4.06 -8.97 21.34
C ARG A 8 -3.47 -7.96 20.35
N LEU A 9 -3.43 -6.70 20.75
CA LEU A 9 -2.74 -5.66 19.97
C LEU A 9 -1.26 -5.99 19.81
N ILE A 10 -0.72 -5.65 18.64
CA ILE A 10 0.71 -5.77 18.36
C ILE A 10 1.53 -4.87 19.29
N SER A 11 2.63 -5.38 19.82
CA SER A 11 3.65 -4.58 20.49
C SER A 11 4.65 -3.99 19.48
N ILE A 12 5.33 -2.92 19.86
CA ILE A 12 6.35 -2.28 18.99
C ILE A 12 7.46 -3.28 18.64
N ASN A 13 7.85 -4.10 19.58
CA ASN A 13 8.94 -5.08 19.40
C ASN A 13 8.58 -6.22 18.43
N GLU A 14 7.30 -6.41 18.12
CA GLU A 14 6.83 -7.45 17.18
C GLU A 14 6.69 -6.93 15.73
N ILE A 15 6.80 -5.61 15.52
CA ILE A 15 6.69 -5.01 14.19
C ILE A 15 7.71 -5.61 13.21
N PRO A 16 9.00 -5.80 13.54
CA PRO A 16 9.96 -6.42 12.64
C PRO A 16 9.57 -7.86 12.25
N GLU A 17 9.01 -8.63 13.20
CA GLU A 17 8.58 -10.00 12.95
C GLU A 17 7.38 -10.04 11.97
N VAL A 18 6.36 -9.20 12.19
CA VAL A 18 5.20 -9.10 11.29
C VAL A 18 5.62 -8.59 9.91
N THR A 19 6.55 -7.63 9.83
CA THR A 19 7.13 -7.17 8.57
C THR A 19 7.82 -8.31 7.82
N ASN A 20 8.58 -9.15 8.54
CA ASN A 20 9.22 -10.32 7.94
C ASN A 20 8.20 -11.38 7.46
N TRP A 21 7.10 -11.61 8.19
CA TRP A 21 6.04 -12.50 7.69
C TRP A 21 5.42 -11.96 6.40
N ALA A 22 5.15 -10.64 6.33
CA ALA A 22 4.64 -10.01 5.11
C ALA A 22 5.61 -10.16 3.94
N ARG A 23 6.93 -10.07 4.19
CA ARG A 23 7.95 -10.35 3.18
C ARG A 23 7.86 -11.77 2.66
N LEU A 24 7.80 -12.76 3.55
CA LEU A 24 7.73 -14.19 3.20
C LEU A 24 6.44 -14.58 2.45
N GLU A 25 5.40 -13.77 2.54
CA GLU A 25 4.15 -13.93 1.76
C GLU A 25 4.16 -13.09 0.46
N GLY A 26 5.28 -12.51 0.06
CA GLY A 26 5.44 -11.75 -1.18
C GLY A 26 4.77 -10.36 -1.18
N PHE A 27 4.47 -9.79 0.00
CA PHE A 27 3.80 -8.48 0.08
C PHE A 27 4.74 -7.31 -0.21
N SER A 28 6.04 -7.53 -0.17
CA SER A 28 7.09 -6.51 -0.34
C SER A 28 6.85 -5.29 0.57
N PRO A 29 6.80 -5.47 1.90
CA PRO A 29 6.51 -4.41 2.84
C PRO A 29 7.65 -3.40 2.93
N GLY A 30 7.32 -2.12 3.15
CA GLY A 30 8.29 -1.15 3.66
C GLY A 30 8.57 -1.39 5.14
N MET A 31 9.76 -1.00 5.59
CA MET A 31 10.21 -1.20 6.97
C MET A 31 9.27 -0.56 8.01
N ASP A 32 8.65 0.58 7.67
CA ASP A 32 7.79 1.34 8.56
C ASP A 32 6.30 1.16 8.30
N ASP A 33 5.90 0.40 7.29
CA ASP A 33 4.49 0.28 6.90
C ASP A 33 3.61 -0.16 8.09
N VAL A 34 4.04 -1.16 8.85
CA VAL A 34 3.30 -1.66 10.03
C VAL A 34 3.21 -0.60 11.14
N SER A 35 4.28 0.17 11.36
CA SER A 35 4.32 1.27 12.32
C SER A 35 3.32 2.37 11.95
N ILE A 36 3.26 2.74 10.67
CA ILE A 36 2.33 3.74 10.16
C ILE A 36 0.89 3.25 10.31
N TYR A 37 0.58 2.00 9.95
CA TYR A 37 -0.77 1.43 10.16
C TYR A 37 -1.17 1.47 11.64
N ARG A 38 -0.27 1.05 12.54
CA ARG A 38 -0.50 1.13 13.98
C ARG A 38 -0.70 2.57 14.48
N ASN A 39 -0.05 3.55 13.87
CA ASN A 39 -0.25 4.97 14.21
C ASN A 39 -1.56 5.50 13.66
N THR A 40 -1.96 5.10 12.47
CA THR A 40 -3.23 5.48 11.84
C THR A 40 -4.42 5.00 12.67
N ASP A 41 -4.36 3.76 13.15
CA ASP A 41 -5.36 3.19 14.06
C ASP A 41 -4.66 2.43 15.21
N LYS A 42 -4.65 3.05 16.39
CA LYS A 42 -3.96 2.51 17.58
C LYS A 42 -4.50 1.14 18.02
N GLN A 43 -5.71 0.78 17.63
CA GLN A 43 -6.35 -0.50 17.95
C GLN A 43 -6.52 -1.38 16.72
N GLY A 44 -5.93 -1.02 15.58
CA GLY A 44 -6.18 -1.67 14.29
C GLY A 44 -5.24 -2.82 13.95
N VAL A 45 -4.10 -3.00 14.64
CA VAL A 45 -3.13 -4.06 14.31
C VAL A 45 -3.04 -5.10 15.43
N TRP A 46 -3.32 -6.36 15.06
CA TRP A 46 -3.48 -7.47 16.01
C TRP A 46 -2.53 -8.61 15.71
N VAL A 47 -2.13 -9.33 16.77
CA VAL A 47 -1.43 -10.61 16.68
C VAL A 47 -2.24 -11.71 17.36
N ALA A 48 -2.28 -12.88 16.72
CA ALA A 48 -2.76 -14.11 17.31
C ALA A 48 -1.58 -14.82 17.98
N CYS A 49 -1.75 -15.27 19.21
CA CYS A 49 -0.73 -15.95 19.99
C CYS A 49 -1.21 -17.33 20.43
N LEU A 50 -0.27 -18.27 20.48
CA LEU A 50 -0.43 -19.58 21.08
C LEU A 50 0.61 -19.73 22.19
N ASP A 51 0.17 -19.96 23.41
CA ASP A 51 1.05 -20.00 24.61
C ASP A 51 1.98 -18.76 24.68
N ASN A 52 1.42 -17.57 24.43
CA ASN A 52 2.07 -16.25 24.32
C ASN A 52 3.00 -16.05 23.11
N ASN A 53 3.24 -17.06 22.28
CA ASN A 53 4.07 -16.91 21.08
C ASN A 53 3.23 -16.42 19.90
N PRO A 54 3.63 -15.35 19.20
CA PRO A 54 2.92 -14.86 18.02
C PRO A 54 2.94 -15.88 16.87
N ILE A 55 1.76 -16.21 16.35
CA ILE A 55 1.56 -17.20 15.27
C ILE A 55 0.89 -16.62 14.02
N GLY A 56 0.40 -15.38 14.10
CA GLY A 56 -0.23 -14.71 12.98
C GLY A 56 -0.57 -13.26 13.28
N SER A 57 -0.90 -12.49 12.26
CA SER A 57 -1.22 -11.06 12.34
C SER A 57 -2.40 -10.70 11.45
N ILE A 58 -3.03 -9.56 11.76
CA ILE A 58 -3.99 -8.89 10.90
C ILE A 58 -3.99 -7.39 11.19
N ALA A 59 -4.03 -6.57 10.14
CA ALA A 59 -4.26 -5.13 10.23
C ALA A 59 -5.69 -4.83 9.79
N CYS A 60 -6.45 -4.15 10.63
CA CYS A 60 -7.85 -3.78 10.43
C CYS A 60 -7.97 -2.28 10.66
N ILE A 61 -7.50 -1.49 9.71
CA ILE A 61 -7.35 -0.05 9.88
C ILE A 61 -8.67 0.65 9.61
N LYS A 62 -9.20 1.34 10.64
CA LYS A 62 -10.31 2.28 10.48
C LYS A 62 -9.74 3.63 10.08
N TYR A 63 -9.97 4.05 8.84
CA TYR A 63 -9.65 5.42 8.44
C TYR A 63 -10.67 6.40 9.02
N ASN A 64 -11.94 6.00 9.02
CA ASN A 64 -13.06 6.73 9.63
C ASN A 64 -14.29 5.77 9.77
N SER A 65 -15.48 6.30 10.05
CA SER A 65 -16.72 5.49 10.15
C SER A 65 -17.18 4.91 8.81
N SER A 66 -16.87 5.57 7.69
CA SER A 66 -17.32 5.13 6.36
C SER A 66 -16.37 4.13 5.70
N TYR A 67 -15.09 4.08 6.09
CA TYR A 67 -14.11 3.23 5.43
C TYR A 67 -13.06 2.61 6.35
N GLY A 68 -12.84 1.32 6.18
CA GLY A 68 -11.77 0.56 6.79
C GLY A 68 -11.11 -0.39 5.79
N PHE A 69 -9.90 -0.84 6.11
CA PHE A 69 -9.14 -1.73 5.25
C PHE A 69 -8.50 -2.87 6.04
N ILE A 70 -8.61 -4.10 5.51
CA ILE A 70 -7.97 -5.28 6.08
C ILE A 70 -6.74 -5.62 5.26
N GLY A 71 -5.59 -5.70 5.93
CA GLY A 71 -4.32 -6.13 5.36
C GLY A 71 -3.52 -6.98 6.35
N LEU A 72 -2.32 -7.41 5.96
CA LEU A 72 -1.39 -8.18 6.80
C LEU A 72 -2.05 -9.40 7.49
N PHE A 73 -3.07 -10.00 6.84
CA PHE A 73 -3.72 -11.21 7.34
C PHE A 73 -2.85 -12.41 7.03
N ILE A 74 -2.06 -12.79 8.00
CA ILE A 74 -1.03 -13.82 7.89
C ILE A 74 -1.17 -14.78 9.06
N VAL A 75 -1.08 -16.09 8.78
CA VAL A 75 -0.85 -17.14 9.78
C VAL A 75 0.38 -17.89 9.35
N LYS A 76 1.34 -18.09 10.27
CA LYS A 76 2.57 -18.85 10.02
C LYS A 76 2.22 -20.22 9.44
N LYS A 77 3.01 -20.70 8.47
CA LYS A 77 2.70 -21.92 7.69
C LYS A 77 2.42 -23.13 8.57
N GLU A 78 3.22 -23.32 9.63
CA GLU A 78 3.12 -24.43 10.58
C GLU A 78 1.84 -24.41 11.43
N PHE A 79 1.15 -23.26 11.53
CA PHE A 79 -0.10 -23.10 12.30
C PHE A 79 -1.35 -23.01 11.41
N ARG A 80 -1.21 -23.12 10.09
CA ARG A 80 -2.36 -23.09 9.16
C ARG A 80 -3.22 -24.34 9.29
N ASN A 81 -4.46 -24.27 8.85
CA ASN A 81 -5.46 -25.35 8.86
C ASN A 81 -5.93 -25.80 10.26
N ASN A 82 -5.56 -25.09 11.33
CA ASN A 82 -5.98 -25.35 12.71
C ASN A 82 -7.10 -24.40 13.20
N GLY A 83 -7.71 -23.62 12.29
CA GLY A 83 -8.79 -22.70 12.63
C GLY A 83 -8.35 -21.36 13.24
N TYR A 84 -7.07 -21.15 13.52
CA TYR A 84 -6.56 -19.90 14.11
C TYR A 84 -6.82 -18.68 13.21
N GLY A 85 -6.62 -18.83 11.90
CA GLY A 85 -6.93 -17.77 10.93
C GLY A 85 -8.40 -17.35 10.95
N VAL A 86 -9.33 -18.29 11.06
CA VAL A 86 -10.77 -18.00 11.16
C VAL A 86 -11.09 -17.24 12.45
N ARG A 87 -10.45 -17.58 13.57
CA ARG A 87 -10.63 -16.87 14.84
C ARG A 87 -10.13 -15.42 14.75
N LEU A 88 -8.94 -15.22 14.17
CA LEU A 88 -8.36 -13.90 13.94
C LEU A 88 -9.21 -13.07 12.99
N TRP A 89 -9.72 -13.68 11.90
CA TRP A 89 -10.62 -13.06 10.95
C TRP A 89 -11.94 -12.59 11.57
N LYS A 90 -12.57 -13.45 12.39
CA LYS A 90 -13.80 -13.08 13.12
C LYS A 90 -13.55 -11.88 14.05
N HIS A 91 -12.42 -11.86 14.73
CA HIS A 91 -12.03 -10.73 15.58
C HIS A 91 -11.92 -9.43 14.78
N ALA A 92 -11.29 -9.48 13.58
CA ALA A 92 -11.19 -8.35 12.66
C ALA A 92 -12.56 -7.82 12.22
N LEU A 93 -13.46 -8.70 11.81
CA LEU A 93 -14.82 -8.32 11.40
C LEU A 93 -15.64 -7.73 12.55
N GLU A 94 -15.48 -8.24 13.77
CA GLU A 94 -16.14 -7.66 14.94
C GLU A 94 -15.58 -6.27 15.26
N TYR A 95 -14.28 -6.07 15.13
CA TYR A 95 -13.66 -4.74 15.29
C TYR A 95 -14.17 -3.73 14.26
N LEU A 96 -14.39 -4.15 13.01
CA LEU A 96 -14.85 -3.31 11.90
C LEU A 96 -16.36 -3.26 11.72
N LYS A 97 -17.16 -3.87 12.60
CA LYS A 97 -18.62 -4.06 12.41
C LYS A 97 -19.44 -2.78 12.19
N ASN A 98 -18.93 -1.64 12.68
CA ASN A 98 -19.59 -0.33 12.55
C ASN A 98 -18.97 0.54 11.46
N VAL A 99 -18.17 -0.03 10.56
CA VAL A 99 -17.60 0.66 9.40
C VAL A 99 -18.47 0.34 8.19
N ASP A 100 -18.90 1.37 7.47
CA ASP A 100 -19.86 1.22 6.36
C ASP A 100 -19.30 0.39 5.21
N CYS A 101 -18.01 0.57 4.88
CA CYS A 101 -17.35 -0.14 3.80
C CYS A 101 -15.98 -0.67 4.24
N ILE A 102 -15.74 -1.96 4.06
CA ILE A 102 -14.47 -2.63 4.39
C ILE A 102 -13.82 -3.11 3.09
N GLY A 103 -12.60 -2.64 2.82
CA GLY A 103 -11.78 -3.07 1.69
C GLY A 103 -10.71 -4.08 2.06
N LEU A 104 -10.28 -4.87 1.09
CA LEU A 104 -9.10 -5.73 1.17
C LEU A 104 -8.51 -6.01 -0.21
N GLU A 105 -7.25 -6.49 -0.23
CA GLU A 105 -6.63 -7.10 -1.41
C GLU A 105 -6.54 -8.62 -1.22
N ALA A 106 -7.18 -9.37 -2.09
CA ALA A 106 -7.20 -10.83 -2.05
C ALA A 106 -6.19 -11.42 -3.03
N ALA A 107 -5.40 -12.40 -2.58
CA ALA A 107 -4.67 -13.26 -3.49
C ALA A 107 -5.64 -14.09 -4.36
N PRO A 108 -5.27 -14.51 -5.58
CA PRO A 108 -6.16 -15.21 -6.50
C PRO A 108 -6.80 -16.47 -5.91
N ASP A 109 -6.06 -17.24 -5.13
CA ASP A 109 -6.51 -18.48 -4.47
C ASP A 109 -7.42 -18.24 -3.26
N ARG A 110 -7.54 -16.99 -2.77
CA ARG A 110 -8.32 -16.60 -1.58
C ARG A 110 -9.65 -15.91 -1.89
N LEU A 111 -9.96 -15.64 -3.14
CA LEU A 111 -11.20 -14.97 -3.54
C LEU A 111 -12.45 -15.61 -2.94
N ASN A 112 -12.57 -16.93 -3.08
CA ASN A 112 -13.73 -17.67 -2.60
C ASN A 112 -13.83 -17.67 -1.07
N ASP A 113 -12.72 -17.59 -0.36
CA ASP A 113 -12.73 -17.53 1.09
C ASP A 113 -13.32 -16.20 1.57
N TYR A 114 -12.89 -15.07 1.00
CA TYR A 114 -13.45 -13.75 1.33
C TYR A 114 -14.90 -13.58 0.85
N ALA A 115 -15.25 -14.17 -0.31
CA ALA A 115 -16.64 -14.15 -0.79
C ALA A 115 -17.64 -14.80 0.19
N LYS A 116 -17.27 -15.88 0.90
CA LYS A 116 -18.06 -16.51 1.95
C LYS A 116 -18.37 -15.56 3.12
N TRP A 117 -17.54 -14.53 3.33
CA TRP A 117 -17.71 -13.51 4.35
C TRP A 117 -18.43 -12.23 3.84
N GLY A 118 -18.97 -12.28 2.63
CA GLY A 118 -19.74 -11.20 2.01
C GLY A 118 -18.94 -10.16 1.25
N PHE A 119 -17.63 -10.39 1.04
CA PHE A 119 -16.83 -9.53 0.19
C PHE A 119 -17.10 -9.79 -1.29
N ARG A 120 -17.18 -8.73 -2.07
CA ARG A 120 -17.39 -8.77 -3.52
C ARG A 120 -16.18 -8.20 -4.25
N LYS A 121 -15.76 -8.88 -5.31
CA LYS A 121 -14.69 -8.39 -6.19
C LYS A 121 -15.12 -7.10 -6.88
N SER A 122 -14.25 -6.10 -6.85
CA SER A 122 -14.44 -4.80 -7.52
C SER A 122 -13.50 -4.64 -8.71
N SER A 123 -12.20 -4.86 -8.51
CA SER A 123 -11.18 -4.65 -9.54
C SER A 123 -10.03 -5.64 -9.39
N ILE A 124 -9.13 -5.63 -10.35
CA ILE A 124 -7.84 -6.30 -10.28
C ILE A 124 -6.77 -5.24 -10.03
N THR A 125 -5.87 -5.50 -9.11
CA THR A 125 -4.66 -4.71 -8.90
C THR A 125 -3.49 -5.46 -9.49
N ASN A 126 -2.90 -4.93 -10.55
CA ASN A 126 -1.71 -5.48 -11.20
C ASN A 126 -0.48 -4.93 -10.50
N ARG A 127 0.46 -5.80 -10.17
CA ARG A 127 1.79 -5.42 -9.69
C ARG A 127 2.75 -5.35 -10.85
N TRP A 128 3.37 -4.20 -11.01
CA TRP A 128 4.35 -3.88 -12.02
C TRP A 128 5.73 -3.80 -11.42
N LYS A 129 6.74 -4.21 -12.19
CA LYS A 129 8.15 -4.23 -11.82
C LYS A 129 9.00 -3.53 -12.88
N LEU A 130 9.92 -2.69 -12.44
CA LEU A 130 11.03 -2.15 -13.22
C LEU A 130 12.33 -2.59 -12.55
N ASN A 131 13.36 -3.01 -13.30
CA ASN A 131 14.60 -3.52 -12.70
C ASN A 131 15.59 -2.40 -12.30
N GLY A 132 15.37 -1.18 -12.76
CA GLY A 132 16.15 -0.01 -12.39
C GLY A 132 15.93 1.14 -13.36
N SER A 133 16.51 2.28 -13.07
CA SER A 133 16.38 3.50 -13.87
C SER A 133 16.88 3.33 -15.32
N GLN A 134 17.85 2.44 -15.53
CA GLN A 134 18.40 2.12 -16.86
C GLN A 134 17.37 1.49 -17.81
N ASP A 135 16.32 0.87 -17.28
CA ASP A 135 15.23 0.27 -18.07
C ASP A 135 14.17 1.30 -18.51
N LEU A 136 14.21 2.53 -17.93
CA LEU A 136 13.34 3.60 -18.39
C LEU A 136 13.78 4.08 -19.79
N PRO A 137 12.88 4.09 -20.78
CA PRO A 137 13.23 4.54 -22.11
C PRO A 137 13.68 5.98 -22.09
N LEU A 138 14.78 6.26 -22.80
CA LEU A 138 15.24 7.62 -23.06
C LEU A 138 14.18 8.29 -23.97
N ARG A 139 13.36 9.12 -23.40
CA ARG A 139 12.46 10.00 -24.14
C ARG A 139 13.02 11.41 -24.02
N ASN A 140 12.98 12.14 -25.14
CA ASN A 140 13.08 13.59 -25.07
C ASN A 140 11.83 14.09 -24.36
N PHE A 141 11.91 14.08 -23.03
CA PHE A 141 10.87 14.64 -22.20
C PHE A 141 10.93 16.15 -22.44
N TYR A 142 10.03 16.65 -23.24
CA TYR A 142 9.92 18.09 -23.53
C TYR A 142 9.51 18.78 -22.22
N LYS A 143 10.51 19.18 -21.41
CA LYS A 143 10.29 20.06 -20.24
C LYS A 143 9.45 21.27 -20.61
N ASP A 144 9.51 21.67 -21.87
CA ASP A 144 8.77 22.79 -22.44
C ASP A 144 7.23 22.59 -22.46
N GLN A 145 6.72 21.37 -22.36
CA GLN A 145 5.28 21.12 -22.26
C GLN A 145 4.72 21.37 -20.85
N PHE A 146 5.58 21.58 -19.86
CA PHE A 146 5.19 21.71 -18.46
C PHE A 146 5.50 23.08 -17.86
N HIS A 147 5.58 24.14 -18.68
CA HIS A 147 5.88 25.51 -18.20
C HIS A 147 4.97 26.01 -17.08
N SER A 148 3.73 25.48 -17.02
CA SER A 148 2.76 25.83 -15.97
C SER A 148 2.89 24.98 -14.71
N PHE A 149 3.77 23.97 -14.69
CA PHE A 149 3.92 23.03 -13.60
C PHE A 149 5.35 22.99 -13.07
N LYS A 150 5.48 22.73 -11.77
CA LYS A 150 6.78 22.52 -11.12
C LYS A 150 6.75 21.23 -10.33
N VAL A 151 7.79 20.40 -10.46
CA VAL A 151 8.03 19.30 -9.55
C VAL A 151 8.69 19.86 -8.28
N VAL A 152 8.10 19.57 -7.13
CA VAL A 152 8.61 20.01 -5.83
C VAL A 152 8.83 18.79 -4.93
N PRO A 153 9.99 18.72 -4.22
CA PRO A 153 10.24 17.65 -3.28
C PRO A 153 9.33 17.77 -2.05
N GLY A 154 9.07 16.66 -1.40
CA GLY A 154 8.08 16.54 -0.32
C GLY A 154 8.28 17.50 0.86
N ASN A 155 9.52 17.88 1.15
CA ASN A 155 9.83 18.85 2.22
C ASN A 155 9.52 20.32 1.86
N LYS A 156 9.17 20.59 0.61
CA LYS A 156 8.80 21.94 0.11
C LYS A 156 7.35 22.03 -0.30
N ILE A 157 6.58 20.95 -0.12
CA ILE A 157 5.16 20.90 -0.52
C ILE A 157 4.28 21.35 0.65
N SER A 158 3.18 22.03 0.33
CA SER A 158 2.11 22.21 1.31
C SER A 158 1.44 20.87 1.58
N SER A 159 1.55 20.36 2.81
CA SER A 159 0.84 19.14 3.22
C SER A 159 -0.67 19.28 2.98
N GLU A 160 -1.23 20.46 3.20
CA GLU A 160 -2.64 20.75 2.96
C GLU A 160 -3.04 20.58 1.48
N ALA A 161 -2.23 21.09 0.55
CA ALA A 161 -2.49 20.94 -0.90
C ALA A 161 -2.52 19.47 -1.32
N VAL A 162 -1.63 18.63 -0.76
CA VAL A 162 -1.61 17.19 -1.03
C VAL A 162 -2.81 16.48 -0.38
N LEU A 163 -3.17 16.84 0.84
CA LEU A 163 -4.33 16.26 1.53
C LEU A 163 -5.64 16.54 0.79
N ILE A 164 -5.84 17.80 0.34
CA ILE A 164 -7.01 18.18 -0.46
C ILE A 164 -7.04 17.40 -1.77
N TYR A 165 -5.89 17.26 -2.43
CA TYR A 165 -5.78 16.52 -3.69
C TYR A 165 -6.09 15.03 -3.52
N ASP A 166 -5.58 14.38 -2.46
CA ASP A 166 -5.82 12.99 -2.13
C ASP A 166 -7.30 12.73 -1.80
N ASP A 167 -7.91 13.60 -0.97
CA ASP A 167 -9.30 13.50 -0.52
C ASP A 167 -10.32 13.46 -1.67
N GLN A 168 -10.03 14.16 -2.76
CA GLN A 168 -10.87 14.18 -3.96
C GLN A 168 -10.78 12.91 -4.81
N ARG A 169 -9.79 12.04 -4.58
CA ARG A 169 -9.45 10.90 -5.46
C ARG A 169 -9.50 9.56 -4.76
N GLU A 170 -9.42 9.56 -3.45
CA GLU A 170 -9.53 8.35 -2.65
C GLU A 170 -10.98 8.08 -2.22
N PRO A 171 -11.37 6.82 -1.98
CA PRO A 171 -12.74 6.47 -1.59
C PRO A 171 -13.21 7.14 -0.29
N SER A 172 -12.27 7.54 0.56
CA SER A 172 -12.54 8.13 1.86
C SER A 172 -11.35 8.93 2.36
N PRO A 173 -11.58 10.08 3.03
CA PRO A 173 -10.51 10.87 3.66
C PRO A 173 -9.62 10.04 4.57
N ARG A 174 -8.30 10.20 4.42
CA ARG A 174 -7.29 9.48 5.19
C ARG A 174 -6.14 10.36 5.70
N PRO A 175 -6.44 11.57 6.25
CA PRO A 175 -5.39 12.55 6.58
C PRO A 175 -4.39 12.02 7.61
N HIS A 176 -4.81 11.21 8.59
CA HIS A 176 -3.90 10.64 9.60
C HIS A 176 -2.86 9.73 8.96
N PHE A 177 -3.30 8.79 8.13
CA PHE A 177 -2.42 7.90 7.38
C PHE A 177 -1.48 8.69 6.48
N LEU A 178 -2.03 9.61 5.67
CA LEU A 178 -1.25 10.32 4.66
C LEU A 178 -0.20 11.24 5.29
N ASN A 179 -0.50 11.91 6.40
CA ASN A 179 0.47 12.73 7.12
C ASN A 179 1.69 11.93 7.60
N ASP A 180 1.47 10.77 8.22
CA ASP A 180 2.56 9.91 8.67
C ASP A 180 3.33 9.33 7.48
N TRP A 181 2.60 8.96 6.42
CA TRP A 181 3.16 8.40 5.20
C TRP A 181 4.07 9.39 4.46
N LEU A 182 3.66 10.65 4.34
CA LEU A 182 4.42 11.69 3.65
C LEU A 182 5.61 12.20 4.47
N LYS A 183 5.52 12.20 5.80
CA LYS A 183 6.58 12.66 6.71
C LYS A 183 7.61 11.60 7.02
N ASN A 184 7.36 10.35 6.69
CA ASN A 184 8.31 9.28 6.95
C ASN A 184 9.62 9.50 6.20
N SER A 185 10.74 9.43 6.91
CA SER A 185 12.08 9.75 6.39
C SER A 185 12.66 8.69 5.45
N HIS A 186 12.11 7.48 5.44
CA HIS A 186 12.55 6.42 4.54
C HIS A 186 11.87 6.55 3.19
N GLY A 187 12.58 7.07 2.21
CA GLY A 187 12.13 7.29 0.86
C GLY A 187 11.92 8.76 0.51
N ASN A 188 11.42 8.99 -0.70
CA ASN A 188 11.24 10.31 -1.26
C ASN A 188 9.78 10.56 -1.63
N VAL A 189 9.33 11.79 -1.42
CA VAL A 189 8.04 12.29 -1.87
C VAL A 189 8.29 13.39 -2.89
N SER A 190 7.54 13.38 -3.98
CA SER A 190 7.51 14.46 -4.97
C SER A 190 6.07 14.79 -5.34
N ALA A 191 5.81 16.05 -5.65
CA ALA A 191 4.54 16.45 -6.19
C ALA A 191 4.69 17.46 -7.32
N ILE A 192 3.62 17.61 -8.06
CA ILE A 192 3.50 18.55 -9.15
C ILE A 192 2.51 19.63 -8.72
N VAL A 193 2.96 20.88 -8.76
CA VAL A 193 2.14 22.05 -8.46
C VAL A 193 2.14 23.02 -9.63
N ASP A 194 1.04 23.71 -9.81
CA ASP A 194 0.94 24.83 -10.75
C ASP A 194 1.55 26.12 -10.17
N ASN A 195 1.48 27.21 -10.94
CA ASN A 195 2.00 28.51 -10.53
C ASN A 195 1.21 29.14 -9.35
N ASN A 196 0.01 28.62 -9.05
CA ASN A 196 -0.82 29.04 -7.92
C ASN A 196 -0.57 28.18 -6.67
N GLY A 197 0.28 27.14 -6.77
CA GLY A 197 0.56 26.19 -5.69
C GLY A 197 -0.47 25.08 -5.55
N MET A 198 -1.40 24.95 -6.52
CA MET A 198 -2.37 23.85 -6.54
C MET A 198 -1.68 22.54 -6.92
N CYS A 199 -1.99 21.46 -6.21
CA CYS A 199 -1.47 20.13 -6.49
C CYS A 199 -2.18 19.48 -7.69
N HIS A 200 -1.41 18.94 -8.63
CA HIS A 200 -1.86 18.22 -9.82
C HIS A 200 -1.35 16.79 -9.88
N GLY A 201 -0.63 16.38 -8.86
CA GLY A 201 -0.14 15.03 -8.67
C GLY A 201 0.89 14.94 -7.57
N PHE A 202 0.95 13.79 -6.92
CA PHE A 202 2.01 13.49 -5.97
C PHE A 202 2.29 11.99 -5.96
N GLY A 203 3.47 11.64 -5.50
CA GLY A 203 3.85 10.26 -5.31
C GLY A 203 4.93 10.12 -4.25
N ARG A 204 5.04 8.91 -3.75
CA ARG A 204 6.11 8.51 -2.83
C ARG A 204 6.78 7.25 -3.33
N ILE A 205 8.11 7.22 -3.30
CA ILE A 205 8.92 6.02 -3.41
C ILE A 205 9.56 5.73 -2.06
N ARG A 206 9.59 4.46 -1.65
CA ARG A 206 10.20 4.02 -0.40
C ARG A 206 10.91 2.69 -0.55
N PRO A 207 11.94 2.40 0.26
CA PRO A 207 12.54 1.08 0.31
C PRO A 207 11.52 0.04 0.78
N CYS A 208 11.56 -1.15 0.20
CA CYS A 208 10.80 -2.31 0.61
C CYS A 208 11.71 -3.54 0.65
N VAL A 209 11.27 -4.59 1.35
CA VAL A 209 12.01 -5.85 1.43
C VAL A 209 11.34 -6.86 0.51
N LEU A 210 12.10 -7.37 -0.46
CA LEU A 210 11.66 -8.37 -1.41
C LEU A 210 11.63 -9.77 -0.77
N GLU A 211 10.99 -10.73 -1.43
CA GLU A 211 10.83 -12.09 -0.91
C GLU A 211 12.17 -12.79 -0.64
N ASP A 212 13.16 -12.59 -1.52
CA ASP A 212 14.55 -13.08 -1.42
C ASP A 212 15.38 -12.37 -0.35
N ASN A 213 14.79 -11.43 0.40
CA ASN A 213 15.41 -10.58 1.39
C ASN A 213 16.32 -9.48 0.81
N GLU A 214 16.28 -9.26 -0.49
CA GLU A 214 16.95 -8.10 -1.10
C GLU A 214 16.16 -6.83 -0.86
N GLN A 215 16.85 -5.70 -0.92
CA GLN A 215 16.21 -4.39 -0.87
C GLN A 215 15.71 -4.00 -2.26
N GLY A 216 14.42 -3.77 -2.36
CA GLY A 216 13.78 -3.13 -3.50
C GLY A 216 13.20 -1.76 -3.13
N TRP A 217 12.48 -1.19 -4.07
CA TRP A 217 11.76 0.06 -3.90
C TRP A 217 10.30 -0.10 -4.30
N ARG A 218 9.44 0.68 -3.69
CA ARG A 218 8.01 0.65 -4.01
C ARG A 218 7.46 2.05 -4.15
N ILE A 219 6.83 2.33 -5.30
CA ILE A 219 6.10 3.56 -5.53
C ILE A 219 4.66 3.36 -5.03
N GLY A 220 4.20 4.27 -4.19
CA GLY A 220 2.82 4.31 -3.70
C GLY A 220 2.66 5.21 -2.45
N PRO A 221 1.63 6.06 -2.45
CA PRO A 221 0.72 6.34 -3.56
C PRO A 221 1.40 7.01 -4.75
N LEU A 222 0.74 6.95 -5.92
CA LEU A 222 1.04 7.76 -7.09
C LEU A 222 -0.29 8.21 -7.69
N LEU A 223 -0.58 9.48 -7.60
CA LEU A 223 -1.77 10.11 -8.16
C LEU A 223 -1.34 11.27 -9.06
N ALA A 224 -1.94 11.39 -10.22
CA ALA A 224 -1.70 12.49 -11.14
C ALA A 224 -2.93 12.74 -12.03
N ASP A 225 -3.14 13.98 -12.42
CA ASP A 225 -4.30 14.38 -13.24
C ASP A 225 -4.23 13.81 -14.66
N THR A 226 -3.03 13.59 -15.20
CA THR A 226 -2.82 13.12 -16.57
C THR A 226 -1.65 12.13 -16.67
N PRO A 227 -1.64 11.23 -17.68
CA PRO A 227 -0.51 10.33 -17.89
C PRO A 227 0.86 11.02 -18.04
N PRO A 228 1.00 12.17 -18.74
CA PRO A 228 2.28 12.87 -18.78
C PRO A 228 2.77 13.37 -17.42
N LEU A 229 1.88 13.82 -16.53
CA LEU A 229 2.24 14.23 -15.18
C LEU A 229 2.61 13.00 -14.33
N ALA A 230 1.92 11.87 -14.51
CA ALA A 230 2.29 10.61 -13.86
C ALA A 230 3.68 10.13 -14.31
N GLU A 231 4.01 10.20 -15.60
CA GLU A 231 5.34 9.87 -16.12
C GLU A 231 6.42 10.76 -15.50
N LEU A 232 6.16 12.08 -15.41
CA LEU A 232 7.08 13.02 -14.79
C LEU A 232 7.37 12.65 -13.33
N LEU A 233 6.33 12.30 -12.55
CA LEU A 233 6.48 11.84 -11.17
C LEU A 233 7.25 10.52 -11.08
N ILE A 234 6.95 9.54 -11.94
CA ILE A 234 7.65 8.26 -11.95
C ILE A 234 9.14 8.48 -12.18
N ARG A 235 9.51 9.28 -13.20
CA ARG A 235 10.91 9.58 -13.52
C ARG A 235 11.62 10.31 -12.38
N GLU A 236 10.96 11.27 -11.76
CA GLU A 236 11.50 11.99 -10.61
C GLU A 236 11.73 11.08 -9.41
N LEU A 237 10.75 10.21 -9.09
CA LEU A 237 10.84 9.30 -7.95
C LEU A 237 11.84 8.16 -8.19
N VAL A 238 11.95 7.65 -9.40
CA VAL A 238 12.93 6.63 -9.77
C VAL A 238 14.33 7.20 -9.77
N GLY A 239 14.53 8.43 -10.31
CA GLY A 239 15.86 9.05 -10.38
C GLY A 239 16.89 8.12 -11.00
N ASP A 240 18.02 7.95 -10.32
CA ASP A 240 19.14 7.10 -10.72
C ASP A 240 19.17 5.75 -9.97
N LEU A 241 18.03 5.30 -9.43
CA LEU A 241 17.96 4.04 -8.68
C LEU A 241 18.28 2.85 -9.59
N ASP A 242 19.33 2.11 -9.24
CA ASP A 242 19.71 0.84 -9.85
C ASP A 242 19.26 -0.33 -8.95
N ALA A 243 17.96 -0.52 -8.86
CA ALA A 243 17.34 -1.57 -8.03
C ALA A 243 15.92 -1.85 -8.51
N GLN A 244 15.39 -2.99 -8.13
CA GLN A 244 14.00 -3.37 -8.44
C GLN A 244 13.00 -2.38 -7.85
N ILE A 245 12.10 -1.88 -8.68
CA ILE A 245 11.05 -0.94 -8.32
C ILE A 245 9.69 -1.58 -8.59
N LEU A 246 8.83 -1.58 -7.58
CA LEU A 246 7.47 -2.10 -7.65
C LEU A 246 6.44 -0.96 -7.64
N LEU A 247 5.36 -1.14 -8.41
CA LEU A 247 4.20 -0.25 -8.41
C LEU A 247 2.92 -1.07 -8.62
N ASP A 248 1.90 -0.80 -7.82
CA ASP A 248 0.61 -1.46 -7.96
C ASP A 248 -0.38 -0.53 -8.66
N CYS A 249 -1.10 -1.03 -9.68
CA CYS A 249 -2.05 -0.26 -10.47
C CYS A 249 -3.35 -1.04 -10.71
N SER A 250 -4.49 -0.36 -10.59
CA SER A 250 -5.80 -0.97 -10.89
C SER A 250 -5.96 -1.20 -12.40
N ASN A 251 -6.54 -2.34 -12.76
CA ASN A 251 -6.93 -2.64 -14.14
C ASN A 251 -8.03 -1.70 -14.69
N LEU A 252 -8.74 -1.00 -13.80
CA LEU A 252 -9.75 -0.01 -14.18
C LEU A 252 -9.15 1.32 -14.68
N ASN A 253 -7.82 1.47 -14.58
CA ASN A 253 -7.11 2.61 -15.13
C ASN A 253 -6.26 2.19 -16.36
N PRO A 254 -6.86 2.10 -17.56
CA PRO A 254 -6.15 1.66 -18.76
C PRO A 254 -5.00 2.59 -19.15
N TYR A 255 -5.13 3.88 -18.88
CA TYR A 255 -4.08 4.87 -19.19
C TYR A 255 -2.83 4.65 -18.34
N ALA A 256 -3.00 4.36 -17.04
CA ALA A 256 -1.86 4.08 -16.17
C ALA A 256 -1.20 2.73 -16.53
N ASN A 257 -1.99 1.69 -16.81
CA ASN A 257 -1.44 0.40 -17.25
C ASN A 257 -0.67 0.52 -18.58
N TYR A 258 -1.20 1.28 -19.55
CA TYR A 258 -0.50 1.56 -20.81
C TYR A 258 0.79 2.36 -20.56
N LEU A 259 0.74 3.38 -19.72
CA LEU A 259 1.91 4.19 -19.37
C LEU A 259 3.01 3.31 -18.75
N LEU A 260 2.69 2.48 -17.75
CA LEU A 260 3.67 1.61 -17.09
C LEU A 260 4.34 0.66 -18.08
N SER A 261 3.55 -0.01 -18.93
CA SER A 261 4.08 -0.87 -20.00
C SER A 261 5.00 -0.07 -20.95
N SER A 262 4.61 1.14 -21.35
CA SER A 262 5.41 2.01 -22.23
C SER A 262 6.69 2.54 -21.59
N LEU A 263 6.77 2.51 -20.25
CA LEU A 263 7.95 2.88 -19.46
C LEU A 263 8.88 1.69 -19.13
N GLY A 264 8.60 0.50 -19.69
CA GLY A 264 9.43 -0.67 -19.48
C GLY A 264 9.08 -1.46 -18.22
N PHE A 265 8.02 -1.11 -17.51
CA PHE A 265 7.53 -1.96 -16.41
C PHE A 265 6.89 -3.24 -16.96
N GLU A 266 7.12 -4.34 -16.26
CA GLU A 266 6.54 -5.65 -16.54
C GLU A 266 5.50 -6.02 -15.47
N GLU A 267 4.34 -6.55 -15.88
CA GLU A 267 3.35 -7.11 -14.95
C GLU A 267 3.85 -8.44 -14.41
N ILE A 268 4.01 -8.55 -13.08
CA ILE A 268 4.57 -9.75 -12.43
C ILE A 268 3.58 -10.53 -11.60
N SER A 269 2.53 -9.90 -11.08
CA SER A 269 1.49 -10.56 -10.28
C SER A 269 0.24 -9.71 -10.22
N LYS A 270 -0.83 -10.30 -9.68
CA LYS A 270 -2.10 -9.60 -9.48
C LYS A 270 -2.78 -10.02 -8.19
N THR A 271 -3.51 -9.07 -7.61
CA THR A 271 -4.44 -9.27 -6.50
C THR A 271 -5.82 -8.78 -6.91
N TYR A 272 -6.79 -9.01 -6.06
CA TYR A 272 -8.17 -8.63 -6.32
C TYR A 272 -8.67 -7.70 -5.21
N ARG A 273 -8.97 -6.47 -5.58
CA ARG A 273 -9.62 -5.54 -4.68
C ARG A 273 -11.05 -6.03 -4.42
N MET A 274 -11.37 -6.24 -3.17
CA MET A 274 -12.70 -6.66 -2.74
C MET A 274 -13.24 -5.71 -1.67
N TYR A 275 -14.57 -5.56 -1.64
CA TYR A 275 -15.27 -4.73 -0.68
C TYR A 275 -16.45 -5.48 -0.07
N LYS A 276 -16.76 -5.11 1.17
CA LYS A 276 -17.96 -5.47 1.91
C LYS A 276 -18.54 -4.21 2.54
N GLY A 277 -19.82 -3.95 2.31
CA GLY A 277 -20.61 -2.84 2.83
C GLY A 277 -22.06 -3.02 2.49
#